data_14311dc72684b2588d3248affcc798fb
#
_entry.id   14311dc72684b2588d3248affcc798fb
#
_cell.length_a   1.000
_cell.length_b   1.000
_cell.length_c   1.000
_cell.angle_alpha   90.00
_cell.angle_beta   90.00
_cell.angle_gamma   90.00
#
_symmetry.space_group_name_H-M   'P 1'
#
loop_
_entity.id
_entity.type
_entity.pdbx_description
1 polymer ?
#
loop_
_entity_poly.entity_id
_entity_poly.type
_entity_poly.pdbx_seq_one_letter_code
_entity_poly.pdbx_strand_id
1 'polypeptide(L)'
;MGFFKLKEHNTNITTEFRAGLTTFITMIYIVPLNALILSHANMPYEALLSATAIITILSSVFNGLWANTPIAMSVGLGLSAYFSFGLVQGLKLPWQSALGIVALSGAIFVILSFTKFRSWVMRSIPSDLRRAVSAGIGAFIAFIGLKEMHIVVTHKATLVTLGDFSDPHVLLGVVGIVLTFALYTLKIKGSFIIAVLITSILAWVLKLAPYPSEFFSMPASISPIAFQLDFKGIFFDASGAFTLALVPVIITFFVTDLFDSLGTLAGIGHKTDFFNDEEKNKELERTLEADAVASLGSAVVGVSTTTAFIESASGVEEGGRTGLTAVFTGLFFVLTLFCLPLLKAIPSNAIYPVLVIVGVLMFSVLEGVNFKDMATSVSTFLTVVMMPLTFSIADGLAFGFLSYGIIKLVQKDFKAINSGIIILCIISVSVFIFR
;
A
#
# COMPACT_ATOMS: atom_id res chain seq x y z
N MET A 1 30.99 11.11 1.66
CA MET A 1 31.34 9.67 1.56
C MET A 1 31.27 8.97 2.91
N GLY A 2 31.52 9.65 4.06
CA GLY A 2 31.41 9.06 5.39
C GLY A 2 30.00 8.75 5.88
N PHE A 3 29.00 9.55 5.49
CA PHE A 3 27.64 9.44 6.05
C PHE A 3 26.98 8.09 5.72
N PHE A 4 27.00 7.64 4.47
CA PHE A 4 26.39 6.38 4.02
C PHE A 4 27.27 5.15 4.24
N LYS A 5 28.50 5.28 4.78
CA LYS A 5 29.42 4.19 5.09
C LYS A 5 29.64 3.21 3.91
N LEU A 6 29.73 3.70 2.69
CA LEU A 6 29.79 2.90 1.46
C LEU A 6 30.84 1.78 1.48
N LYS A 7 32.03 2.06 2.06
CA LYS A 7 33.11 1.05 2.17
C LYS A 7 32.76 -0.07 3.14
N GLU A 8 32.08 0.26 4.27
CA GLU A 8 31.67 -0.71 5.27
C GLU A 8 30.61 -1.68 4.70
N HIS A 9 29.75 -1.19 3.81
CA HIS A 9 28.74 -1.96 3.12
C HIS A 9 29.18 -2.57 1.78
N ASN A 10 30.50 -2.55 1.48
CA ASN A 10 31.07 -3.11 0.25
C ASN A 10 30.38 -2.61 -1.04
N THR A 11 30.09 -1.30 -1.13
CA THR A 11 29.41 -0.68 -2.26
C THR A 11 30.12 0.62 -2.69
N ASN A 12 29.66 1.22 -3.77
CA ASN A 12 30.15 2.48 -4.31
C ASN A 12 29.02 3.31 -4.91
N ILE A 13 29.27 4.61 -5.19
CA ILE A 13 28.27 5.55 -5.69
C ILE A 13 27.63 5.06 -7.01
N THR A 14 28.40 4.49 -7.92
CA THR A 14 27.89 4.01 -9.21
C THR A 14 26.91 2.84 -9.02
N THR A 15 27.22 1.92 -8.12
CA THR A 15 26.33 0.78 -7.78
C THR A 15 25.05 1.29 -7.14
N GLU A 16 25.14 2.21 -6.16
CA GLU A 16 23.99 2.80 -5.49
C GLU A 16 23.09 3.59 -6.47
N PHE A 17 23.72 4.33 -7.41
CA PHE A 17 23.00 5.05 -8.46
C PHE A 17 22.22 4.09 -9.38
N ARG A 18 22.86 3.01 -9.84
CA ARG A 18 22.21 1.98 -10.69
C ARG A 18 21.09 1.28 -9.94
N ALA A 19 21.31 0.95 -8.68
CA ALA A 19 20.30 0.37 -7.81
C ALA A 19 19.10 1.31 -7.62
N GLY A 20 19.35 2.60 -7.37
CA GLY A 20 18.30 3.61 -7.26
C GLY A 20 17.50 3.79 -8.55
N LEU A 21 18.17 3.78 -9.71
CA LEU A 21 17.50 3.83 -11.01
C LEU A 21 16.63 2.60 -11.25
N THR A 22 17.11 1.41 -10.89
CA THR A 22 16.35 0.16 -11.02
C THR A 22 15.11 0.20 -10.14
N THR A 23 15.23 0.62 -8.88
CA THR A 23 14.09 0.80 -7.97
C THR A 23 13.09 1.81 -8.52
N PHE A 24 13.55 2.97 -9.02
CA PHE A 24 12.69 3.97 -9.63
C PHE A 24 11.88 3.39 -10.82
N ILE A 25 12.55 2.71 -11.75
CA ILE A 25 11.88 2.13 -12.94
C ILE A 25 10.83 1.10 -12.53
N THR A 26 11.08 0.33 -11.47
CA THR A 26 10.11 -0.66 -10.99
C THR A 26 8.95 -0.05 -10.21
N MET A 27 9.13 1.16 -9.63
CA MET A 27 8.13 1.84 -8.79
C MET A 27 7.34 2.96 -9.50
N ILE A 28 7.78 3.48 -10.64
CA ILE A 28 7.20 4.70 -11.25
C ILE A 28 5.69 4.58 -11.51
N TYR A 29 5.18 3.39 -11.71
CA TYR A 29 3.75 3.12 -11.92
C TYR A 29 2.88 3.60 -10.74
N ILE A 30 3.46 3.77 -9.53
CA ILE A 30 2.73 4.16 -8.33
C ILE A 30 2.10 5.55 -8.48
N VAL A 31 2.76 6.47 -9.18
CA VAL A 31 2.28 7.85 -9.31
C VAL A 31 0.92 7.91 -10.01
N PRO A 32 0.74 7.40 -11.23
CA PRO A 32 -0.57 7.41 -11.88
C PRO A 32 -1.56 6.46 -11.20
N LEU A 33 -1.11 5.32 -10.68
CA LEU A 33 -1.99 4.33 -10.06
C LEU A 33 -2.61 4.86 -8.76
N ASN A 34 -1.80 5.43 -7.86
CA ASN A 34 -2.31 5.99 -6.61
C ASN A 34 -3.23 7.19 -6.85
N ALA A 35 -2.85 8.08 -7.78
CA ALA A 35 -3.70 9.21 -8.15
C ALA A 35 -5.05 8.74 -8.69
N LEU A 36 -5.07 7.68 -9.49
CA LEU A 36 -6.30 7.09 -10.01
C LEU A 36 -7.18 6.50 -8.88
N ILE A 37 -6.59 5.76 -7.94
CA ILE A 37 -7.32 5.21 -6.79
C ILE A 37 -7.92 6.32 -5.94
N LEU A 38 -7.14 7.35 -5.58
CA LEU A 38 -7.62 8.43 -4.73
C LEU A 38 -8.60 9.37 -5.45
N SER A 39 -8.58 9.43 -6.79
CA SER A 39 -9.57 10.20 -7.54
C SER A 39 -11.00 9.67 -7.37
N HIS A 40 -11.18 8.39 -7.03
CA HIS A 40 -12.48 7.80 -6.66
C HIS A 40 -13.05 8.39 -5.36
N ALA A 41 -12.23 9.06 -4.55
CA ALA A 41 -12.67 9.86 -3.40
C ALA A 41 -13.08 11.29 -3.76
N ASN A 42 -13.29 11.62 -5.05
CA ASN A 42 -13.57 12.94 -5.58
C ASN A 42 -12.45 13.96 -5.32
N MET A 43 -11.21 13.51 -5.23
CA MET A 43 -10.04 14.37 -5.10
C MET A 43 -9.47 14.74 -6.48
N PRO A 44 -8.90 15.96 -6.65
CA PRO A 44 -8.38 16.43 -7.93
C PRO A 44 -7.21 15.58 -8.44
N TYR A 45 -7.37 14.91 -9.58
CA TYR A 45 -6.41 13.92 -10.12
C TYR A 45 -5.01 14.51 -10.35
N GLU A 46 -4.91 15.72 -10.92
CA GLU A 46 -3.60 16.36 -11.21
C GLU A 46 -2.83 16.69 -9.91
N ALA A 47 -3.54 17.18 -8.89
CA ALA A 47 -2.94 17.45 -7.59
C ALA A 47 -2.46 16.13 -6.93
N LEU A 48 -3.22 15.04 -7.10
CA LEU A 48 -2.84 13.72 -6.60
C LEU A 48 -1.59 13.15 -7.28
N LEU A 49 -1.42 13.36 -8.60
CA LEU A 49 -0.20 12.98 -9.30
C LEU A 49 1.02 13.68 -8.69
N SER A 50 0.96 15.02 -8.54
CA SER A 50 2.05 15.78 -7.94
C SER A 50 2.27 15.39 -6.47
N ALA A 51 1.22 15.26 -5.68
CA ALA A 51 1.31 14.90 -4.26
C ALA A 51 1.93 13.52 -4.06
N THR A 52 1.54 12.53 -4.87
CA THR A 52 2.11 11.18 -4.82
C THR A 52 3.60 11.20 -5.16
N ALA A 53 4.01 11.94 -6.19
CA ALA A 53 5.42 12.09 -6.53
C ALA A 53 6.21 12.79 -5.40
N ILE A 54 5.68 13.91 -4.87
CA ILE A 54 6.31 14.68 -3.80
C ILE A 54 6.50 13.82 -2.54
N ILE A 55 5.47 13.11 -2.09
CA ILE A 55 5.64 12.28 -0.89
C ILE A 55 6.58 11.11 -1.12
N THR A 56 6.59 10.51 -2.31
CA THR A 56 7.55 9.46 -2.67
C THR A 56 8.99 9.98 -2.64
N ILE A 57 9.24 11.19 -3.14
CA ILE A 57 10.54 11.86 -3.07
C ILE A 57 10.93 12.06 -1.60
N LEU A 58 10.07 12.71 -0.83
CA LEU A 58 10.35 13.09 0.55
C LEU A 58 10.57 11.87 1.44
N SER A 59 9.69 10.87 1.35
CA SER A 59 9.78 9.66 2.18
C SER A 59 10.99 8.80 1.84
N SER A 60 11.30 8.61 0.55
CA SER A 60 12.47 7.84 0.13
C SER A 60 13.77 8.52 0.51
N VAL A 61 13.88 9.83 0.31
CA VAL A 61 15.07 10.62 0.71
C VAL A 61 15.19 10.62 2.23
N PHE A 62 14.09 10.83 2.97
CA PHE A 62 14.09 10.81 4.43
C PHE A 62 14.55 9.46 4.97
N ASN A 63 13.98 8.36 4.46
CA ASN A 63 14.43 7.01 4.86
C ASN A 63 15.90 6.79 4.56
N GLY A 64 16.37 7.17 3.37
CA GLY A 64 17.77 7.03 2.99
C GLY A 64 18.72 7.78 3.91
N LEU A 65 18.33 8.95 4.38
CA LEU A 65 19.12 9.78 5.30
C LEU A 65 18.98 9.31 6.77
N TRP A 66 17.79 8.91 7.20
CA TRP A 66 17.52 8.54 8.59
C TRP A 66 17.95 7.11 8.92
N ALA A 67 17.49 6.15 8.11
CA ALA A 67 17.73 4.74 8.36
C ALA A 67 18.99 4.20 7.68
N ASN A 68 19.50 4.88 6.68
CA ASN A 68 20.59 4.42 5.81
C ASN A 68 20.29 3.07 5.13
N THR A 69 19.03 2.81 4.76
CA THR A 69 18.61 1.57 4.08
C THR A 69 18.28 1.82 2.62
N PRO A 70 18.53 0.86 1.72
CA PRO A 70 18.24 0.97 0.29
C PRO A 70 16.74 0.81 -0.03
N ILE A 71 15.87 1.17 0.92
CA ILE A 71 14.43 0.99 0.85
C ILE A 71 13.77 2.29 0.42
N ALA A 72 13.14 2.29 -0.75
CA ALA A 72 12.30 3.38 -1.19
C ALA A 72 10.89 3.27 -0.56
N MET A 73 10.28 4.42 -0.31
CA MET A 73 8.95 4.52 0.28
C MET A 73 8.03 5.31 -0.65
N SER A 74 6.78 4.92 -0.67
CA SER A 74 5.71 5.63 -1.38
C SER A 74 4.36 5.31 -0.73
N VAL A 75 3.27 5.78 -1.33
CA VAL A 75 1.90 5.58 -0.81
C VAL A 75 1.49 4.12 -0.85
N GLY A 76 0.98 3.58 0.24
CA GLY A 76 0.48 2.21 0.33
C GLY A 76 -0.80 2.02 -0.49
N LEU A 77 -0.76 1.19 -1.54
CA LEU A 77 -1.90 0.98 -2.45
C LEU A 77 -3.13 0.41 -1.74
N GLY A 78 -2.93 -0.54 -0.83
CA GLY A 78 -4.01 -1.14 -0.04
C GLY A 78 -4.75 -0.12 0.81
N LEU A 79 -4.00 0.74 1.49
CA LEU A 79 -4.56 1.79 2.34
C LEU A 79 -5.16 2.95 1.52
N SER A 80 -4.60 3.27 0.36
CA SER A 80 -5.21 4.22 -0.59
C SER A 80 -6.55 3.69 -1.12
N ALA A 81 -6.63 2.39 -1.41
CA ALA A 81 -7.86 1.76 -1.81
C ALA A 81 -8.89 1.75 -0.67
N TYR A 82 -8.48 1.43 0.56
CA TYR A 82 -9.36 1.50 1.73
C TYR A 82 -9.81 2.93 2.02
N PHE A 83 -8.92 3.92 1.86
CA PHE A 83 -9.28 5.34 1.95
C PHE A 83 -10.41 5.70 0.98
N SER A 84 -10.26 5.39 -0.31
CA SER A 84 -11.22 5.79 -1.33
C SER A 84 -12.51 5.00 -1.27
N PHE A 85 -12.42 3.67 -1.24
CA PHE A 85 -13.58 2.80 -1.34
C PHE A 85 -14.20 2.48 0.02
N GLY A 86 -13.39 2.27 1.05
CA GLY A 86 -13.88 1.96 2.41
C GLY A 86 -14.38 3.20 3.14
N LEU A 87 -13.52 4.23 3.29
CA LEU A 87 -13.87 5.40 4.10
C LEU A 87 -14.76 6.38 3.34
N VAL A 88 -14.34 6.84 2.15
CA VAL A 88 -15.06 7.90 1.45
C VAL A 88 -16.34 7.36 0.79
N GLN A 89 -16.27 6.28 0.04
CA GLN A 89 -17.47 5.74 -0.63
C GLN A 89 -18.32 4.86 0.31
N GLY A 90 -17.70 3.99 1.12
CA GLY A 90 -18.39 3.06 2.00
C GLY A 90 -19.02 3.73 3.22
N LEU A 91 -18.25 4.46 4.01
CA LEU A 91 -18.73 5.21 5.17
C LEU A 91 -19.27 6.60 4.82
N LYS A 92 -19.19 7.00 3.54
CA LYS A 92 -19.63 8.33 3.03
C LYS A 92 -18.98 9.50 3.76
N LEU A 93 -17.74 9.33 4.19
CA LEU A 93 -16.97 10.40 4.83
C LEU A 93 -16.46 11.39 3.77
N PRO A 94 -16.44 12.70 4.07
CA PRO A 94 -15.66 13.64 3.28
C PRO A 94 -14.19 13.19 3.23
N TRP A 95 -13.52 13.34 2.08
CA TRP A 95 -12.12 12.95 1.97
C TRP A 95 -11.19 13.73 2.92
N GLN A 96 -11.57 14.96 3.32
CA GLN A 96 -10.86 15.75 4.32
C GLN A 96 -10.88 15.08 5.71
N SER A 97 -12.03 14.53 6.11
CA SER A 97 -12.15 13.76 7.35
C SER A 97 -11.38 12.43 7.25
N ALA A 98 -11.40 11.78 6.08
CA ALA A 98 -10.58 10.61 5.84
C ALA A 98 -9.07 10.92 5.92
N LEU A 99 -8.60 12.08 5.41
CA LEU A 99 -7.22 12.56 5.63
C LEU A 99 -6.92 12.82 7.10
N GLY A 100 -7.89 13.33 7.85
CA GLY A 100 -7.77 13.48 9.30
C GLY A 100 -7.57 12.12 10.02
N ILE A 101 -8.27 11.06 9.58
CA ILE A 101 -8.06 9.68 10.06
C ILE A 101 -6.64 9.21 9.76
N VAL A 102 -6.14 9.43 8.53
CA VAL A 102 -4.76 9.10 8.14
C VAL A 102 -3.76 9.85 9.02
N ALA A 103 -3.97 11.14 9.26
CA ALA A 103 -3.10 11.95 10.12
C ALA A 103 -3.06 11.45 11.57
N LEU A 104 -4.22 11.11 12.16
CA LEU A 104 -4.29 10.56 13.51
C LEU A 104 -3.65 9.18 13.60
N SER A 105 -3.90 8.32 12.63
CA SER A 105 -3.24 7.02 12.49
C SER A 105 -1.72 7.17 12.41
N GLY A 106 -1.22 8.05 11.52
CA GLY A 106 0.20 8.35 11.38
C GLY A 106 0.81 8.94 12.65
N ALA A 107 0.09 9.83 13.37
CA ALA A 107 0.54 10.36 14.64
C ALA A 107 0.67 9.26 15.72
N ILE A 108 -0.30 8.34 15.81
CA ILE A 108 -0.22 7.17 16.69
C ILE A 108 1.00 6.32 16.29
N PHE A 109 1.20 6.09 14.99
CA PHE A 109 2.34 5.31 14.50
C PHE A 109 3.67 5.96 14.88
N VAL A 110 3.84 7.28 14.71
CA VAL A 110 5.02 8.03 15.14
C VAL A 110 5.27 7.86 16.63
N ILE A 111 4.26 8.14 17.48
CA ILE A 111 4.40 8.03 18.96
C ILE A 111 4.82 6.60 19.34
N LEU A 112 4.20 5.59 18.75
CA LEU A 112 4.46 4.19 19.11
C LEU A 112 5.79 3.66 18.53
N SER A 113 6.28 4.23 17.42
CA SER A 113 7.56 3.85 16.81
C SER A 113 8.76 4.14 17.71
N PHE A 114 8.69 5.17 18.55
CA PHE A 114 9.72 5.50 19.54
C PHE A 114 9.59 4.71 20.85
N THR A 115 8.66 3.76 20.93
CA THR A 115 8.43 2.92 22.11
C THR A 115 8.76 1.45 21.81
N LYS A 116 8.77 0.62 22.85
CA LYS A 116 8.89 -0.85 22.70
C LYS A 116 7.60 -1.51 22.21
N PHE A 117 6.56 -0.72 21.87
CA PHE A 117 5.26 -1.23 21.42
C PHE A 117 5.37 -2.11 20.18
N ARG A 118 6.20 -1.73 19.22
CA ARG A 118 6.44 -2.51 18.00
C ARG A 118 6.98 -3.91 18.30
N SER A 119 8.02 -4.01 19.14
CA SER A 119 8.57 -5.32 19.55
C SER A 119 7.52 -6.15 20.29
N TRP A 120 6.62 -5.49 21.03
CA TRP A 120 5.49 -6.14 21.67
C TRP A 120 4.48 -6.65 20.63
N VAL A 121 4.08 -5.84 19.63
CA VAL A 121 3.18 -6.24 18.53
C VAL A 121 3.74 -7.44 17.78
N MET A 122 5.02 -7.37 17.39
CA MET A 122 5.70 -8.46 16.65
C MET A 122 5.69 -9.78 17.41
N ARG A 123 5.81 -9.75 18.74
CA ARG A 123 5.78 -10.95 19.61
C ARG A 123 4.36 -11.41 19.93
N SER A 124 3.41 -10.47 19.99
CA SER A 124 2.04 -10.74 20.41
C SER A 124 1.14 -11.27 19.29
N ILE A 125 1.44 -10.92 18.03
CA ILE A 125 0.60 -11.31 16.90
C ILE A 125 1.30 -12.42 16.11
N PRO A 126 0.68 -13.61 16.00
CA PRO A 126 1.23 -14.72 15.24
C PRO A 126 1.59 -14.32 13.80
N SER A 127 2.73 -14.82 13.31
CA SER A 127 3.20 -14.57 11.94
C SER A 127 2.16 -14.91 10.89
N ASP A 128 1.39 -15.97 11.12
CA ASP A 128 0.38 -16.46 10.20
C ASP A 128 -0.79 -15.46 10.05
N LEU A 129 -1.23 -14.82 11.16
CA LEU A 129 -2.24 -13.76 11.09
C LEU A 129 -1.74 -12.53 10.33
N ARG A 130 -0.48 -12.16 10.52
CA ARG A 130 0.13 -11.04 9.76
C ARG A 130 0.20 -11.34 8.27
N ARG A 131 0.56 -12.58 7.90
CA ARG A 131 0.52 -13.05 6.50
C ARG A 131 -0.90 -13.04 5.93
N ALA A 132 -1.89 -13.48 6.73
CA ALA A 132 -3.29 -13.44 6.35
C ALA A 132 -3.76 -12.01 6.03
N VAL A 133 -3.34 -11.01 6.83
CA VAL A 133 -3.64 -9.59 6.59
C VAL A 133 -3.06 -9.13 5.26
N SER A 134 -1.78 -9.38 5.02
CA SER A 134 -1.13 -9.01 3.75
C SER A 134 -1.82 -9.65 2.54
N ALA A 135 -2.12 -10.95 2.63
CA ALA A 135 -2.84 -11.67 1.56
C ALA A 135 -4.27 -11.14 1.35
N GLY A 136 -4.96 -10.79 2.44
CA GLY A 136 -6.30 -10.19 2.37
C GLY A 136 -6.29 -8.81 1.67
N ILE A 137 -5.32 -7.96 2.01
CA ILE A 137 -5.10 -6.68 1.33
C ILE A 137 -4.81 -6.94 -0.15
N GLY A 138 -3.95 -7.93 -0.47
CA GLY A 138 -3.65 -8.32 -1.84
C GLY A 138 -4.89 -8.75 -2.61
N ALA A 139 -5.75 -9.60 -2.03
CA ALA A 139 -7.01 -10.01 -2.64
C ALA A 139 -7.97 -8.82 -2.83
N PHE A 140 -8.01 -7.89 -1.89
CA PHE A 140 -8.83 -6.69 -1.94
C PHE A 140 -8.43 -5.77 -3.09
N ILE A 141 -7.13 -5.45 -3.23
CA ILE A 141 -6.66 -4.58 -4.32
C ILE A 141 -6.78 -5.25 -5.69
N ALA A 142 -6.57 -6.58 -5.77
CA ALA A 142 -6.80 -7.33 -7.00
C ALA A 142 -8.27 -7.28 -7.43
N PHE A 143 -9.19 -7.43 -6.49
CA PHE A 143 -10.62 -7.32 -6.75
C PHE A 143 -11.02 -5.93 -7.24
N ILE A 144 -10.45 -4.88 -6.65
CA ILE A 144 -10.64 -3.50 -7.14
C ILE A 144 -10.14 -3.38 -8.58
N GLY A 145 -8.94 -3.87 -8.88
CA GLY A 145 -8.41 -3.86 -10.24
C GLY A 145 -9.35 -4.55 -11.25
N LEU A 146 -9.85 -5.73 -10.92
CA LEU A 146 -10.81 -6.47 -11.76
C LEU A 146 -12.13 -5.73 -11.95
N LYS A 147 -12.63 -5.08 -10.89
CA LYS A 147 -13.86 -4.30 -10.93
C LYS A 147 -13.70 -3.04 -11.79
N GLU A 148 -12.63 -2.29 -11.59
CA GLU A 148 -12.40 -1.04 -12.30
C GLU A 148 -12.06 -1.24 -13.79
N MET A 149 -11.55 -2.42 -14.17
CA MET A 149 -11.43 -2.85 -15.57
C MET A 149 -12.75 -3.40 -16.17
N HIS A 150 -13.83 -3.45 -15.38
CA HIS A 150 -15.12 -4.05 -15.77
C HIS A 150 -15.02 -5.55 -16.14
N ILE A 151 -13.97 -6.26 -15.71
CA ILE A 151 -13.85 -7.71 -15.83
C ILE A 151 -14.82 -8.38 -14.84
N VAL A 152 -14.99 -7.81 -13.65
CA VAL A 152 -16.00 -8.17 -12.67
C VAL A 152 -16.94 -6.99 -12.52
N VAL A 153 -18.25 -7.26 -12.70
CA VAL A 153 -19.30 -6.24 -12.63
C VAL A 153 -20.38 -6.64 -11.63
N THR A 154 -21.18 -5.67 -11.19
CA THR A 154 -22.29 -5.92 -10.26
C THR A 154 -23.41 -6.71 -10.93
N HIS A 155 -24.02 -7.63 -10.19
CA HIS A 155 -25.17 -8.40 -10.63
C HIS A 155 -26.21 -8.52 -9.51
N LYS A 156 -27.48 -8.30 -9.82
CA LYS A 156 -28.56 -8.22 -8.82
C LYS A 156 -28.76 -9.52 -8.01
N ALA A 157 -28.58 -10.68 -8.64
CA ALA A 157 -28.83 -11.97 -7.99
C ALA A 157 -27.58 -12.56 -7.33
N THR A 158 -26.40 -12.39 -7.93
CA THR A 158 -25.14 -13.03 -7.49
C THR A 158 -24.14 -12.03 -6.89
N LEU A 159 -24.52 -10.77 -6.75
CA LEU A 159 -23.72 -9.61 -6.35
C LEU A 159 -22.68 -9.24 -7.39
N VAL A 160 -21.93 -10.18 -7.91
CA VAL A 160 -20.92 -10.00 -8.96
C VAL A 160 -21.07 -11.05 -10.06
N THR A 161 -20.66 -10.67 -11.27
CA THR A 161 -20.59 -11.54 -12.46
C THR A 161 -19.47 -11.07 -13.38
N LEU A 162 -19.16 -11.84 -14.42
CA LEU A 162 -18.24 -11.42 -15.48
C LEU A 162 -18.85 -10.30 -16.30
N GLY A 163 -17.99 -9.33 -16.69
CA GLY A 163 -18.34 -8.26 -17.59
C GLY A 163 -18.46 -8.69 -19.04
N ASP A 164 -18.72 -7.72 -19.92
CA ASP A 164 -18.84 -7.94 -21.36
C ASP A 164 -17.46 -7.94 -22.03
N PHE A 165 -17.00 -9.12 -22.42
CA PHE A 165 -15.74 -9.31 -23.13
C PHE A 165 -15.79 -8.89 -24.62
N SER A 166 -16.95 -8.43 -25.11
CA SER A 166 -17.04 -7.78 -26.42
C SER A 166 -16.62 -6.31 -26.36
N ASP A 167 -16.55 -5.72 -25.15
CA ASP A 167 -16.07 -4.36 -24.95
C ASP A 167 -14.52 -4.27 -25.13
N PRO A 168 -14.04 -3.47 -26.09
CA PRO A 168 -12.60 -3.29 -26.30
C PRO A 168 -11.83 -2.78 -25.08
N HIS A 169 -12.48 -2.02 -24.17
CA HIS A 169 -11.86 -1.57 -22.94
C HIS A 169 -11.62 -2.73 -21.95
N VAL A 170 -12.57 -3.67 -21.84
CA VAL A 170 -12.41 -4.89 -21.02
C VAL A 170 -11.29 -5.76 -21.58
N LEU A 171 -11.27 -5.96 -22.92
CA LEU A 171 -10.21 -6.72 -23.59
C LEU A 171 -8.83 -6.09 -23.40
N LEU A 172 -8.74 -4.75 -23.44
CA LEU A 172 -7.50 -4.03 -23.17
C LEU A 172 -6.98 -4.33 -21.75
N GLY A 173 -7.86 -4.34 -20.75
CA GLY A 173 -7.52 -4.70 -19.37
C GLY A 173 -7.00 -6.15 -19.27
N VAL A 174 -7.65 -7.10 -19.95
CA VAL A 174 -7.21 -8.51 -20.00
C VAL A 174 -5.83 -8.62 -20.64
N VAL A 175 -5.60 -7.94 -21.77
CA VAL A 175 -4.29 -7.91 -22.44
C VAL A 175 -3.24 -7.32 -21.49
N GLY A 176 -3.58 -6.24 -20.76
CA GLY A 176 -2.70 -5.65 -19.77
C GLY A 176 -2.33 -6.63 -18.66
N ILE A 177 -3.28 -7.41 -18.12
CA ILE A 177 -3.01 -8.46 -17.12
C ILE A 177 -2.05 -9.51 -17.71
N VAL A 178 -2.38 -10.08 -18.86
CA VAL A 178 -1.55 -11.13 -19.49
C VAL A 178 -0.14 -10.62 -19.76
N LEU A 179 -0.02 -9.42 -20.33
CA LEU A 179 1.27 -8.81 -20.63
C LEU A 179 2.11 -8.58 -19.36
N THR A 180 1.48 -8.06 -18.29
CA THR A 180 2.19 -7.81 -17.05
C THR A 180 2.67 -9.11 -16.41
N PHE A 181 1.83 -10.16 -16.39
CA PHE A 181 2.24 -11.49 -15.91
C PHE A 181 3.37 -12.09 -16.76
N ALA A 182 3.29 -11.98 -18.08
CA ALA A 182 4.33 -12.49 -18.97
C ALA A 182 5.67 -11.82 -18.71
N LEU A 183 5.70 -10.48 -18.69
CA LEU A 183 6.93 -9.71 -18.44
C LEU A 183 7.50 -9.97 -17.03
N TYR A 184 6.62 -10.08 -16.02
CA TYR A 184 7.03 -10.39 -14.67
C TYR A 184 7.64 -11.80 -14.55
N THR A 185 7.00 -12.81 -15.16
CA THR A 185 7.47 -14.20 -15.19
C THR A 185 8.82 -14.34 -15.90
N LEU A 186 9.03 -13.55 -16.96
CA LEU A 186 10.30 -13.46 -17.67
C LEU A 186 11.38 -12.68 -16.88
N LYS A 187 11.07 -12.22 -15.68
CA LYS A 187 11.97 -11.46 -14.80
C LYS A 187 12.53 -10.18 -15.46
N ILE A 188 11.74 -9.55 -16.32
CA ILE A 188 12.11 -8.29 -16.97
C ILE A 188 12.04 -7.17 -15.94
N LYS A 189 13.17 -6.47 -15.71
CA LYS A 189 13.24 -5.32 -14.82
C LYS A 189 12.30 -4.21 -15.33
N GLY A 190 11.48 -3.65 -14.43
CA GLY A 190 10.46 -2.68 -14.81
C GLY A 190 9.24 -3.26 -15.55
N SER A 191 8.97 -4.57 -15.40
CA SER A 191 7.84 -5.27 -16.04
C SER A 191 6.51 -4.51 -15.93
N PHE A 192 6.23 -3.91 -14.79
CA PHE A 192 4.98 -3.17 -14.55
C PHE A 192 4.87 -1.93 -15.43
N ILE A 193 5.89 -1.07 -15.43
CA ILE A 193 5.85 0.14 -16.25
C ILE A 193 5.91 -0.18 -17.75
N ILE A 194 6.67 -1.18 -18.14
CA ILE A 194 6.74 -1.63 -19.55
C ILE A 194 5.36 -2.13 -20.00
N ALA A 195 4.67 -2.94 -19.18
CA ALA A 195 3.32 -3.41 -19.49
C ALA A 195 2.33 -2.24 -19.60
N VAL A 196 2.37 -1.30 -18.65
CA VAL A 196 1.54 -0.10 -18.67
C VAL A 196 1.78 0.71 -19.94
N LEU A 197 3.04 0.94 -20.32
CA LEU A 197 3.37 1.69 -21.54
C LEU A 197 2.90 0.96 -22.82
N ILE A 198 3.16 -0.34 -22.95
CA ILE A 198 2.71 -1.12 -24.13
C ILE A 198 1.18 -1.11 -24.23
N THR A 199 0.49 -1.35 -23.10
CA THR A 199 -0.98 -1.34 -23.07
C THR A 199 -1.54 0.06 -23.36
N SER A 200 -0.88 1.14 -22.90
CA SER A 200 -1.26 2.51 -23.23
C SER A 200 -1.07 2.83 -24.71
N ILE A 201 0.06 2.43 -25.29
CA ILE A 201 0.31 2.59 -26.74
C ILE A 201 -0.76 1.83 -27.53
N LEU A 202 -1.10 0.62 -27.13
CA LEU A 202 -2.16 -0.17 -27.77
C LEU A 202 -3.52 0.56 -27.68
N ALA A 203 -3.85 1.13 -26.51
CA ALA A 203 -5.07 1.92 -26.32
C ALA A 203 -5.13 3.15 -27.24
N TRP A 204 -4.01 3.85 -27.38
CA TRP A 204 -3.92 5.01 -28.28
C TRP A 204 -4.04 4.61 -29.75
N VAL A 205 -3.36 3.55 -30.19
CA VAL A 205 -3.45 3.05 -31.57
C VAL A 205 -4.87 2.60 -31.92
N LEU A 206 -5.55 1.93 -30.98
CA LEU A 206 -6.95 1.51 -31.14
C LEU A 206 -7.96 2.64 -30.91
N LYS A 207 -7.51 3.88 -30.61
CA LYS A 207 -8.36 5.05 -30.33
C LYS A 207 -9.31 4.84 -29.13
N LEU A 208 -8.92 4.00 -28.17
CA LEU A 208 -9.66 3.77 -26.93
C LEU A 208 -9.32 4.83 -25.85
N ALA A 209 -8.25 5.57 -26.03
CA ALA A 209 -7.84 6.68 -25.17
C ALA A 209 -7.24 7.82 -26.01
N PRO A 210 -7.34 9.08 -25.54
CA PRO A 210 -6.72 10.22 -26.24
C PRO A 210 -5.19 10.14 -26.15
N TYR A 211 -4.51 10.58 -27.20
CA TYR A 211 -3.07 10.80 -27.17
C TYR A 211 -2.68 11.90 -26.19
N PRO A 212 -1.49 11.81 -25.55
CA PRO A 212 -0.96 12.92 -24.76
C PRO A 212 -0.80 14.15 -25.64
N SER A 213 -1.38 15.27 -25.25
CA SER A 213 -1.24 16.54 -25.96
C SER A 213 0.16 17.14 -25.82
N GLU A 214 0.79 16.88 -24.67
CA GLU A 214 2.12 17.34 -24.30
C GLU A 214 2.84 16.22 -23.55
N PHE A 215 4.17 16.25 -23.55
CA PHE A 215 4.98 15.27 -22.81
C PHE A 215 5.47 15.84 -21.48
N PHE A 216 5.66 17.16 -21.41
CA PHE A 216 6.20 17.84 -20.24
C PHE A 216 5.33 19.04 -19.87
N SER A 217 5.20 19.27 -18.57
CA SER A 217 4.56 20.44 -18.00
C SER A 217 5.23 20.84 -16.69
N MET A 218 4.88 22.02 -16.18
CA MET A 218 5.22 22.36 -14.80
C MET A 218 4.41 21.47 -13.83
N PRO A 219 4.95 21.15 -12.64
CA PRO A 219 4.22 20.40 -11.62
C PRO A 219 2.86 21.04 -11.30
N ALA A 220 1.82 20.21 -11.20
CA ALA A 220 0.51 20.69 -10.79
C ALA A 220 0.53 21.10 -9.29
N SER A 221 -0.22 22.15 -8.97
CA SER A 221 -0.34 22.61 -7.59
C SER A 221 -1.02 21.57 -6.70
N ILE A 222 -0.44 21.28 -5.54
CA ILE A 222 -1.04 20.43 -4.50
C ILE A 222 -1.94 21.22 -3.53
N SER A 223 -2.00 22.54 -3.65
CA SER A 223 -2.79 23.42 -2.76
C SER A 223 -4.24 22.98 -2.56
N PRO A 224 -4.94 22.41 -3.57
CA PRO A 224 -6.32 21.95 -3.37
C PRO A 224 -6.50 20.81 -2.39
N ILE A 225 -5.43 20.04 -2.10
CA ILE A 225 -5.48 18.84 -1.25
C ILE A 225 -4.54 18.92 -0.03
N ALA A 226 -3.46 19.69 -0.13
CA ALA A 226 -2.50 19.84 0.96
C ALA A 226 -3.11 20.59 2.14
N PHE A 227 -2.81 20.15 3.36
CA PHE A 227 -3.30 20.71 4.63
C PHE A 227 -4.84 20.70 4.80
N GLN A 228 -5.57 19.93 4.00
CA GLN A 228 -7.04 19.84 4.06
C GLN A 228 -7.48 18.77 5.07
N LEU A 229 -7.00 18.87 6.32
CA LEU A 229 -7.32 17.92 7.38
C LEU A 229 -8.55 18.38 8.14
N ASP A 230 -9.62 17.59 8.16
CA ASP A 230 -10.81 17.85 8.95
C ASP A 230 -10.90 16.90 10.15
N PHE A 231 -10.52 17.38 11.32
CA PHE A 231 -10.66 16.64 12.59
C PHE A 231 -12.05 16.79 13.22
N LYS A 232 -12.81 17.84 12.86
CA LYS A 232 -14.14 18.03 13.41
C LYS A 232 -15.10 16.95 12.93
N GLY A 233 -15.07 16.61 11.64
CA GLY A 233 -15.89 15.52 11.08
C GLY A 233 -15.54 14.13 11.62
N ILE A 234 -14.45 13.98 12.38
CA ILE A 234 -14.09 12.71 13.02
C ILE A 234 -14.72 12.59 14.41
N PHE A 235 -14.71 13.67 15.17
CA PHE A 235 -15.11 13.66 16.60
C PHE A 235 -16.46 14.28 16.87
N PHE A 236 -17.12 14.85 15.86
CA PHE A 236 -18.45 15.44 16.00
C PHE A 236 -19.36 14.92 14.89
N ASP A 237 -20.56 14.50 15.25
CA ASP A 237 -21.59 14.06 14.30
C ASP A 237 -22.29 15.24 13.61
N ALA A 238 -23.22 14.94 12.71
CA ALA A 238 -23.99 15.95 11.96
C ALA A 238 -24.85 16.88 12.88
N SER A 239 -25.12 16.46 14.13
CA SER A 239 -25.82 17.27 15.15
C SER A 239 -24.86 18.16 15.95
N GLY A 240 -23.54 18.01 15.77
CA GLY A 240 -22.48 18.66 16.54
C GLY A 240 -22.22 18.00 17.90
N ALA A 241 -22.76 16.81 18.17
CA ALA A 241 -22.47 16.05 19.35
C ALA A 241 -21.14 15.30 19.25
N PHE A 242 -20.38 15.25 20.34
CA PHE A 242 -19.12 14.52 20.38
C PHE A 242 -19.35 13.01 20.23
N THR A 243 -18.60 12.38 19.34
CA THR A 243 -18.68 10.94 19.07
C THR A 243 -17.29 10.30 18.98
N LEU A 244 -17.18 9.03 19.34
CA LEU A 244 -15.98 8.20 19.20
C LEU A 244 -16.17 7.10 18.15
N ALA A 245 -17.22 7.18 17.34
CA ALA A 245 -17.58 6.13 16.37
C ALA A 245 -16.45 5.80 15.35
N LEU A 246 -15.60 6.78 15.00
CA LEU A 246 -14.49 6.58 14.06
C LEU A 246 -13.17 6.17 14.72
N VAL A 247 -13.08 6.10 16.04
CA VAL A 247 -11.86 5.64 16.75
C VAL A 247 -11.47 4.22 16.35
N PRO A 248 -12.38 3.23 16.23
CA PRO A 248 -12.02 1.90 15.73
C PRO A 248 -11.43 1.94 14.31
N VAL A 249 -11.91 2.84 13.45
CA VAL A 249 -11.42 3.02 12.08
C VAL A 249 -9.98 3.56 12.09
N ILE A 250 -9.69 4.56 12.95
CA ILE A 250 -8.33 5.12 13.12
C ILE A 250 -7.36 4.02 13.55
N ILE A 251 -7.76 3.22 14.55
CA ILE A 251 -6.92 2.12 15.06
C ILE A 251 -6.73 1.05 14.00
N THR A 252 -7.78 0.71 13.25
CA THR A 252 -7.68 -0.25 12.13
C THR A 252 -6.74 0.25 11.05
N PHE A 253 -6.82 1.54 10.70
CA PHE A 253 -5.93 2.16 9.73
C PHE A 253 -4.47 2.07 10.18
N PHE A 254 -4.20 2.40 11.46
CA PHE A 254 -2.87 2.27 12.06
C PHE A 254 -2.36 0.81 12.06
N VAL A 255 -3.19 -0.15 12.48
CA VAL A 255 -2.80 -1.57 12.54
C VAL A 255 -2.51 -2.10 11.14
N THR A 256 -3.31 -1.70 10.16
CA THR A 256 -3.11 -2.08 8.76
C THR A 256 -1.81 -1.52 8.21
N ASP A 257 -1.52 -0.24 8.43
CA ASP A 257 -0.30 0.46 8.01
C ASP A 257 0.95 -0.22 8.61
N LEU A 258 0.92 -0.48 9.91
CA LEU A 258 1.99 -1.20 10.61
C LEU A 258 2.24 -2.59 10.00
N PHE A 259 1.18 -3.35 9.68
CA PHE A 259 1.33 -4.70 9.13
C PHE A 259 1.77 -4.69 7.67
N ASP A 260 1.34 -3.72 6.88
CA ASP A 260 1.76 -3.57 5.49
C ASP A 260 3.27 -3.31 5.43
N SER A 261 3.76 -2.35 6.21
CA SER A 261 5.18 -2.02 6.31
C SER A 261 6.02 -3.19 6.83
N LEU A 262 5.58 -3.84 7.91
CA LEU A 262 6.29 -4.99 8.47
C LEU A 262 6.29 -6.18 7.50
N GLY A 263 5.20 -6.42 6.80
CA GLY A 263 5.08 -7.48 5.80
C GLY A 263 6.03 -7.26 4.62
N THR A 264 6.05 -6.04 4.10
CA THR A 264 6.93 -5.64 2.99
C THR A 264 8.41 -5.73 3.37
N LEU A 265 8.79 -5.18 4.53
CA LEU A 265 10.18 -5.23 5.00
C LEU A 265 10.65 -6.66 5.29
N ALA A 266 9.77 -7.50 5.86
CA ALA A 266 10.05 -8.93 6.02
C ALA A 266 10.22 -9.64 4.67
N GLY A 267 9.38 -9.30 3.68
CA GLY A 267 9.48 -9.82 2.31
C GLY A 267 10.80 -9.45 1.63
N ILE A 268 11.23 -8.19 1.75
CA ILE A 268 12.53 -7.72 1.24
C ILE A 268 13.66 -8.45 1.96
N GLY A 269 13.62 -8.52 3.30
CA GLY A 269 14.64 -9.21 4.09
C GLY A 269 14.78 -10.66 3.69
N HIS A 270 13.67 -11.39 3.53
CA HIS A 270 13.70 -12.79 3.12
C HIS A 270 14.25 -12.99 1.68
N LYS A 271 13.92 -12.06 0.77
CA LYS A 271 14.34 -12.16 -0.64
C LYS A 271 15.80 -11.75 -0.85
N THR A 272 16.33 -10.87 -0.02
CA THR A 272 17.64 -10.22 -0.24
C THR A 272 18.67 -10.50 0.87
N ASP A 273 18.29 -11.21 1.92
CA ASP A 273 19.07 -11.43 3.15
C ASP A 273 19.53 -10.12 3.85
N PHE A 274 18.86 -9.00 3.55
CA PHE A 274 19.31 -7.68 3.97
C PHE A 274 19.18 -7.46 5.48
N PHE A 275 18.18 -8.05 6.16
CA PHE A 275 17.88 -7.82 7.59
C PHE A 275 18.27 -9.00 8.51
N ASN A 276 19.19 -9.86 8.10
CA ASN A 276 19.51 -11.08 8.85
C ASN A 276 20.50 -10.88 10.02
N ASP A 277 21.17 -9.73 10.12
CA ASP A 277 22.16 -9.43 11.17
C ASP A 277 21.60 -8.52 12.27
N GLU A 278 22.13 -8.59 13.50
CA GLU A 278 21.72 -7.73 14.63
C GLU A 278 21.91 -6.24 14.35
N GLU A 279 22.95 -5.85 13.59
CA GLU A 279 23.18 -4.47 13.20
C GLU A 279 22.10 -3.96 12.24
N LYS A 280 21.67 -4.82 11.32
CA LYS A 280 20.58 -4.56 10.38
C LYS A 280 19.19 -4.53 11.03
N ASN A 281 19.03 -5.11 12.22
CA ASN A 281 17.80 -4.94 13.00
C ASN A 281 17.59 -3.48 13.46
N LYS A 282 18.67 -2.74 13.75
CA LYS A 282 18.56 -1.30 14.03
C LYS A 282 18.18 -0.48 12.80
N GLU A 283 18.70 -0.85 11.63
CA GLU A 283 18.32 -0.23 10.35
C GLU A 283 16.84 -0.49 10.04
N LEU A 284 16.35 -1.70 10.31
CA LEU A 284 14.93 -2.03 10.22
C LEU A 284 14.09 -1.16 11.16
N GLU A 285 14.55 -0.93 12.39
CA GLU A 285 13.86 -0.05 13.35
C GLU A 285 13.76 1.37 12.84
N ARG A 286 14.86 1.93 12.36
CA ARG A 286 14.88 3.28 11.79
C ARG A 286 14.05 3.40 10.51
N THR A 287 14.02 2.34 9.69
CA THR A 287 13.17 2.33 8.48
C THR A 287 11.68 2.45 8.86
N LEU A 288 11.24 1.78 9.92
CA LEU A 288 9.86 1.89 10.40
C LEU A 288 9.58 3.23 11.11
N GLU A 289 10.57 3.84 11.77
CA GLU A 289 10.45 5.21 12.26
C GLU A 289 10.28 6.20 11.10
N ALA A 290 11.06 6.02 10.03
CA ALA A 290 10.97 6.84 8.83
C ALA A 290 9.60 6.69 8.15
N ASP A 291 9.10 5.47 8.08
CA ASP A 291 7.79 5.16 7.52
C ASP A 291 6.65 5.80 8.32
N ALA A 292 6.70 5.72 9.65
CA ALA A 292 5.73 6.37 10.52
C ALA A 292 5.68 7.90 10.31
N VAL A 293 6.86 8.55 10.26
CA VAL A 293 6.95 9.99 9.99
C VAL A 293 6.43 10.33 8.59
N ALA A 294 6.76 9.51 7.60
CA ALA A 294 6.30 9.69 6.24
C ALA A 294 4.77 9.50 6.11
N SER A 295 4.19 8.53 6.84
CA SER A 295 2.73 8.31 6.89
C SER A 295 1.98 9.52 7.49
N LEU A 296 2.52 10.15 8.53
CA LEU A 296 1.97 11.40 9.02
C LEU A 296 2.11 12.53 7.99
N GLY A 297 3.29 12.65 7.38
CA GLY A 297 3.57 13.65 6.34
C GLY A 297 2.69 13.51 5.11
N SER A 298 2.33 12.28 4.73
CA SER A 298 1.48 12.00 3.57
C SER A 298 0.08 12.59 3.71
N ALA A 299 -0.52 12.51 4.90
CA ALA A 299 -1.81 13.14 5.18
C ALA A 299 -1.75 14.66 5.02
N VAL A 300 -0.65 15.29 5.44
CA VAL A 300 -0.45 16.74 5.29
C VAL A 300 -0.29 17.14 3.83
N VAL A 301 0.38 16.32 3.02
CA VAL A 301 0.52 16.53 1.57
C VAL A 301 -0.80 16.27 0.83
N GLY A 302 -1.73 15.52 1.44
CA GLY A 302 -3.06 15.27 0.90
C GLY A 302 -3.21 13.91 0.21
N VAL A 303 -2.45 12.89 0.66
CA VAL A 303 -2.57 11.50 0.19
C VAL A 303 -2.69 10.53 1.37
N SER A 304 -2.96 9.27 1.09
CA SER A 304 -3.03 8.21 2.11
C SER A 304 -1.64 7.90 2.68
N THR A 305 -1.54 6.95 3.63
CA THR A 305 -0.27 6.60 4.30
C THR A 305 0.81 6.17 3.33
N THR A 306 2.05 6.34 3.73
CA THR A 306 3.21 5.75 3.05
C THR A 306 3.51 4.36 3.58
N THR A 307 4.28 3.59 2.82
CA THR A 307 4.83 2.29 3.24
C THR A 307 6.14 2.02 2.51
N ALA A 308 6.94 1.10 3.03
CA ALA A 308 8.09 0.57 2.31
C ALA A 308 7.63 -0.19 1.06
N PHE A 309 8.37 -0.09 -0.04
CA PHE A 309 8.01 -0.73 -1.31
C PHE A 309 8.85 -1.97 -1.59
N ILE A 310 8.17 -3.09 -1.89
CA ILE A 310 8.82 -4.39 -2.15
C ILE A 310 9.70 -4.36 -3.41
N GLU A 311 9.44 -3.45 -4.33
CA GLU A 311 10.25 -3.17 -5.52
C GLU A 311 11.67 -2.73 -5.17
N SER A 312 11.90 -2.24 -3.96
CA SER A 312 13.24 -1.93 -3.43
C SER A 312 14.16 -3.16 -3.45
N ALA A 313 13.57 -4.37 -3.37
CA ALA A 313 14.34 -5.61 -3.53
C ALA A 313 15.10 -5.65 -4.86
N SER A 314 14.55 -5.10 -5.94
CA SER A 314 15.22 -5.03 -7.25
C SER A 314 16.48 -4.17 -7.21
N GLY A 315 16.46 -3.07 -6.47
CA GLY A 315 17.65 -2.24 -6.23
C GLY A 315 18.69 -2.94 -5.35
N VAL A 316 18.23 -3.67 -4.33
CA VAL A 316 19.12 -4.47 -3.47
C VAL A 316 19.77 -5.62 -4.27
N GLU A 317 19.03 -6.28 -5.15
CA GLU A 317 19.54 -7.30 -6.08
C GLU A 317 20.59 -6.71 -7.06
N GLU A 318 20.47 -5.42 -7.42
CA GLU A 318 21.42 -4.70 -8.26
C GLU A 318 22.70 -4.27 -7.50
N GLY A 319 22.75 -4.52 -6.20
CA GLY A 319 23.88 -4.23 -5.33
C GLY A 319 23.72 -3.00 -4.45
N GLY A 320 22.54 -2.38 -4.39
CA GLY A 320 22.20 -1.33 -3.43
C GLY A 320 22.29 -1.84 -2.00
N ARG A 321 22.98 -1.11 -1.13
CA ARG A 321 23.25 -1.55 0.25
C ARG A 321 23.03 -0.45 1.28
N THR A 322 22.89 0.79 0.83
CA THR A 322 22.85 1.95 1.71
C THR A 322 21.67 2.87 1.37
N GLY A 323 21.41 3.82 2.26
CA GLY A 323 20.40 4.85 2.04
C GLY A 323 20.61 5.72 0.79
N LEU A 324 21.82 5.68 0.22
CA LEU A 324 22.10 6.42 -1.00
C LEU A 324 21.28 5.88 -2.19
N THR A 325 20.99 4.57 -2.24
CA THR A 325 20.03 4.00 -3.20
C THR A 325 18.64 4.63 -3.08
N ALA A 326 18.10 4.73 -1.87
CA ALA A 326 16.79 5.34 -1.64
C ALA A 326 16.79 6.85 -1.98
N VAL A 327 17.86 7.56 -1.67
CA VAL A 327 18.03 8.96 -2.06
C VAL A 327 18.04 9.11 -3.58
N PHE A 328 18.78 8.29 -4.31
CA PHE A 328 18.76 8.33 -5.78
C PHE A 328 17.37 7.98 -6.33
N THR A 329 16.69 6.98 -5.76
CA THR A 329 15.31 6.67 -6.15
C THR A 329 14.40 7.88 -6.00
N GLY A 330 14.41 8.55 -4.85
CA GLY A 330 13.65 9.77 -4.62
C GLY A 330 13.99 10.88 -5.62
N LEU A 331 15.27 11.08 -5.90
CA LEU A 331 15.72 12.11 -6.88
C LEU A 331 15.22 11.78 -8.30
N PHE A 332 15.18 10.52 -8.71
CA PHE A 332 14.61 10.16 -10.00
C PHE A 332 13.10 10.43 -10.08
N PHE A 333 12.37 10.30 -8.96
CA PHE A 333 10.94 10.66 -8.93
C PHE A 333 10.69 12.16 -9.17
N VAL A 334 11.70 13.04 -9.02
CA VAL A 334 11.56 14.46 -9.43
C VAL A 334 11.21 14.58 -10.91
N LEU A 335 11.70 13.67 -11.76
CA LEU A 335 11.38 13.66 -13.19
C LEU A 335 9.88 13.49 -13.44
N THR A 336 9.19 12.71 -12.61
CA THR A 336 7.75 12.46 -12.77
C THR A 336 6.92 13.72 -12.60
N LEU A 337 7.38 14.70 -11.80
CA LEU A 337 6.69 15.97 -11.61
C LEU A 337 6.60 16.80 -12.90
N PHE A 338 7.53 16.60 -13.82
CA PHE A 338 7.56 17.30 -15.11
C PHE A 338 6.88 16.49 -16.24
N CYS A 339 6.64 15.19 -16.01
CA CYS A 339 6.01 14.27 -16.98
C CYS A 339 4.50 14.09 -16.72
N LEU A 340 3.85 14.98 -15.99
CA LEU A 340 2.44 14.84 -15.61
C LEU A 340 1.48 14.65 -16.79
N PRO A 341 1.62 15.35 -17.95
CA PRO A 341 0.73 15.14 -19.08
C PRO A 341 0.81 13.71 -19.63
N LEU A 342 2.02 13.13 -19.67
CA LEU A 342 2.23 11.76 -20.09
C LEU A 342 1.57 10.78 -19.11
N LEU A 343 1.75 10.98 -17.80
CA LEU A 343 1.16 10.14 -16.76
C LEU A 343 -0.38 10.24 -16.77
N LYS A 344 -0.93 11.42 -17.05
CA LYS A 344 -2.38 11.65 -17.18
C LYS A 344 -2.99 10.97 -18.41
N ALA A 345 -2.22 10.83 -19.49
CA ALA A 345 -2.68 10.20 -20.72
C ALA A 345 -2.73 8.67 -20.64
N ILE A 346 -2.16 8.06 -19.59
CA ILE A 346 -2.23 6.61 -19.36
C ILE A 346 -3.69 6.24 -19.04
N PRO A 347 -4.34 5.38 -19.86
CA PRO A 347 -5.71 4.98 -19.60
C PRO A 347 -5.82 4.06 -18.37
N SER A 348 -6.92 4.15 -17.65
CA SER A 348 -7.16 3.37 -16.42
C SER A 348 -7.00 1.88 -16.64
N ASN A 349 -7.52 1.35 -17.77
CA ASN A 349 -7.43 -0.08 -18.13
C ASN A 349 -5.99 -0.53 -18.47
N ALA A 350 -5.03 0.37 -18.63
CA ALA A 350 -3.61 0.04 -18.72
C ALA A 350 -2.93 0.04 -17.36
N ILE A 351 -3.45 0.75 -16.36
CA ILE A 351 -2.86 0.85 -15.03
C ILE A 351 -3.41 -0.22 -14.08
N TYR A 352 -4.71 -0.46 -14.05
CA TYR A 352 -5.37 -1.40 -13.13
C TYR A 352 -4.87 -2.85 -13.22
N PRO A 353 -4.39 -3.37 -14.35
CA PRO A 353 -3.72 -4.68 -14.40
C PRO A 353 -2.62 -4.85 -13.35
N VAL A 354 -1.90 -3.78 -13.02
CA VAL A 354 -0.84 -3.81 -12.00
C VAL A 354 -1.39 -4.18 -10.62
N LEU A 355 -2.60 -3.70 -10.25
CA LEU A 355 -3.23 -4.06 -8.97
C LEU A 355 -3.47 -5.56 -8.84
N VAL A 356 -3.86 -6.21 -9.94
CA VAL A 356 -4.09 -7.66 -9.93
C VAL A 356 -2.81 -8.41 -9.61
N ILE A 357 -1.69 -7.97 -10.20
CA ILE A 357 -0.41 -8.65 -10.03
C ILE A 357 0.20 -8.35 -8.66
N VAL A 358 0.15 -7.10 -8.21
CA VAL A 358 0.55 -6.75 -6.84
C VAL A 358 -0.27 -7.54 -5.84
N GLY A 359 -1.58 -7.70 -6.09
CA GLY A 359 -2.45 -8.55 -5.28
C GLY A 359 -1.97 -10.00 -5.23
N VAL A 360 -1.59 -10.59 -6.38
CA VAL A 360 -1.03 -11.95 -6.45
C VAL A 360 0.28 -12.06 -5.67
N LEU A 361 1.15 -11.06 -5.76
CA LEU A 361 2.42 -11.05 -5.01
C LEU A 361 2.19 -10.98 -3.50
N MET A 362 1.24 -10.16 -3.05
CA MET A 362 0.86 -10.09 -1.64
C MET A 362 0.18 -11.38 -1.18
N PHE A 363 -0.60 -12.03 -2.04
CA PHE A 363 -1.25 -13.30 -1.75
C PHE A 363 -0.26 -14.46 -1.60
N SER A 364 0.87 -14.42 -2.29
CA SER A 364 1.89 -15.48 -2.25
C SER A 364 2.50 -15.70 -0.85
N VAL A 365 2.40 -14.72 0.07
CA VAL A 365 2.88 -14.88 1.44
C VAL A 365 2.15 -15.96 2.24
N LEU A 366 0.99 -16.45 1.72
CA LEU A 366 0.25 -17.56 2.31
C LEU A 366 1.00 -18.89 2.24
N GLU A 367 2.00 -19.05 1.38
CA GLU A 367 2.86 -20.24 1.35
C GLU A 367 3.45 -20.57 2.72
N GLY A 368 3.78 -19.54 3.50
CA GLY A 368 4.34 -19.71 4.84
C GLY A 368 3.30 -19.89 5.97
N VAL A 369 2.00 -20.00 5.69
CA VAL A 369 0.93 -20.12 6.69
C VAL A 369 0.71 -21.60 7.06
N ASN A 370 0.63 -21.87 8.36
CA ASN A 370 0.35 -23.22 8.86
C ASN A 370 -1.16 -23.55 8.80
N PHE A 371 -1.63 -24.01 7.66
CA PHE A 371 -3.03 -24.42 7.47
C PHE A 371 -3.43 -25.72 8.21
N LYS A 372 -2.51 -26.40 8.91
CA LYS A 372 -2.85 -27.56 9.75
C LYS A 372 -3.50 -27.14 11.07
N ASP A 373 -3.26 -25.93 11.55
CA ASP A 373 -3.97 -25.38 12.72
C ASP A 373 -5.31 -24.78 12.29
N MET A 374 -6.40 -25.29 12.85
CA MET A 374 -7.75 -24.87 12.49
C MET A 374 -8.02 -23.39 12.77
N ALA A 375 -7.46 -22.85 13.88
CA ALA A 375 -7.63 -21.43 14.18
C ALA A 375 -6.97 -20.55 13.12
N THR A 376 -5.76 -20.89 12.72
CA THR A 376 -5.03 -20.24 11.64
C THR A 376 -5.76 -20.35 10.29
N SER A 377 -6.24 -21.55 9.95
CA SER A 377 -6.93 -21.79 8.67
C SER A 377 -8.19 -20.96 8.53
N VAL A 378 -9.06 -20.99 9.55
CA VAL A 378 -10.35 -20.27 9.52
C VAL A 378 -10.10 -18.75 9.55
N SER A 379 -9.19 -18.26 10.41
CA SER A 379 -8.90 -16.84 10.50
C SER A 379 -8.30 -16.31 9.20
N THR A 380 -7.37 -17.05 8.59
CA THR A 380 -6.78 -16.69 7.29
C THR A 380 -7.84 -16.62 6.20
N PHE A 381 -8.69 -17.66 6.11
CA PHE A 381 -9.76 -17.70 5.12
C PHE A 381 -10.71 -16.51 5.28
N LEU A 382 -11.20 -16.25 6.50
CA LEU A 382 -12.13 -15.16 6.74
C LEU A 382 -11.48 -13.79 6.49
N THR A 383 -10.23 -13.58 6.90
CA THR A 383 -9.51 -12.34 6.62
C THR A 383 -9.44 -12.08 5.11
N VAL A 384 -9.00 -13.07 4.34
CA VAL A 384 -8.76 -12.94 2.90
C VAL A 384 -10.05 -12.75 2.12
N VAL A 385 -11.11 -13.49 2.49
CA VAL A 385 -12.37 -13.48 1.74
C VAL A 385 -13.23 -12.28 2.10
N MET A 386 -13.27 -11.89 3.38
CA MET A 386 -14.16 -10.81 3.82
C MET A 386 -13.68 -9.43 3.35
N MET A 387 -12.39 -9.18 3.20
CA MET A 387 -11.89 -7.88 2.72
C MET A 387 -12.48 -7.49 1.34
N PRO A 388 -12.37 -8.30 0.29
CA PRO A 388 -12.98 -7.97 -1.00
C PRO A 388 -14.51 -8.02 -0.98
N LEU A 389 -15.13 -8.95 -0.26
CA LEU A 389 -16.58 -9.09 -0.25
C LEU A 389 -17.30 -7.93 0.47
N THR A 390 -16.69 -7.37 1.50
CA THR A 390 -17.26 -6.23 2.24
C THR A 390 -16.74 -4.87 1.77
N PHE A 391 -15.77 -4.86 0.85
CA PHE A 391 -15.03 -3.65 0.46
C PHE A 391 -14.38 -2.94 1.66
N SER A 392 -14.00 -3.69 2.68
CA SER A 392 -13.48 -3.15 3.94
C SER A 392 -12.34 -4.01 4.49
N ILE A 393 -11.17 -3.40 4.62
CA ILE A 393 -10.03 -4.04 5.30
C ILE A 393 -10.37 -4.26 6.77
N ALA A 394 -11.05 -3.29 7.41
CA ALA A 394 -11.45 -3.38 8.81
C ALA A 394 -12.33 -4.61 9.10
N ASP A 395 -13.33 -4.87 8.24
CA ASP A 395 -14.21 -6.02 8.40
C ASP A 395 -13.44 -7.34 8.27
N GLY A 396 -12.55 -7.43 7.26
CA GLY A 396 -11.73 -8.63 7.08
C GLY A 396 -10.82 -8.90 8.28
N LEU A 397 -10.16 -7.85 8.81
CA LEU A 397 -9.36 -7.96 10.03
C LEU A 397 -10.22 -8.40 11.24
N ALA A 398 -11.39 -7.80 11.39
CA ALA A 398 -12.28 -8.10 12.49
C ALA A 398 -12.74 -9.57 12.47
N PHE A 399 -13.19 -10.07 11.32
CA PHE A 399 -13.54 -11.48 11.15
C PHE A 399 -12.34 -12.41 11.41
N GLY A 400 -11.15 -12.05 10.93
CA GLY A 400 -9.94 -12.84 11.11
C GLY A 400 -9.53 -12.96 12.58
N PHE A 401 -9.39 -11.83 13.27
CA PHE A 401 -8.94 -11.83 14.66
C PHE A 401 -9.96 -12.43 15.62
N LEU A 402 -11.24 -12.14 15.44
CA LEU A 402 -12.30 -12.74 16.27
C LEU A 402 -12.37 -14.24 16.08
N SER A 403 -12.34 -14.74 14.85
CA SER A 403 -12.39 -16.19 14.59
C SER A 403 -11.18 -16.89 15.20
N TYR A 404 -9.97 -16.31 15.09
CA TYR A 404 -8.78 -16.86 15.73
C TYR A 404 -8.95 -16.96 17.27
N GLY A 405 -9.34 -15.84 17.89
CA GLY A 405 -9.55 -15.80 19.35
C GLY A 405 -10.60 -16.80 19.82
N ILE A 406 -11.75 -16.86 19.15
CA ILE A 406 -12.85 -17.78 19.50
C ILE A 406 -12.40 -19.24 19.35
N ILE A 407 -11.75 -19.61 18.26
CA ILE A 407 -11.32 -21.00 18.05
C ILE A 407 -10.24 -21.39 19.07
N LYS A 408 -9.29 -20.52 19.38
CA LYS A 408 -8.27 -20.79 20.42
C LYS A 408 -8.90 -20.92 21.83
N LEU A 409 -9.97 -20.17 22.13
CA LEU A 409 -10.75 -20.34 23.36
C LEU A 409 -11.42 -21.75 23.40
N VAL A 410 -12.07 -22.15 22.31
CA VAL A 410 -12.72 -23.47 22.20
C VAL A 410 -11.69 -24.61 22.31
N GLN A 411 -10.52 -24.43 21.72
CA GLN A 411 -9.40 -25.40 21.85
C GLN A 411 -8.75 -25.39 23.24
N LYS A 412 -9.14 -24.47 24.14
CA LYS A 412 -8.52 -24.26 25.46
C LYS A 412 -7.02 -23.95 25.39
N ASP A 413 -6.56 -23.42 24.26
CA ASP A 413 -5.17 -22.98 24.06
C ASP A 413 -4.99 -21.54 24.56
N PHE A 414 -5.05 -21.36 25.89
CA PHE A 414 -4.92 -20.05 26.54
C PHE A 414 -3.53 -19.43 26.37
N LYS A 415 -2.51 -20.20 26.01
CA LYS A 415 -1.17 -19.68 25.74
C LYS A 415 -1.10 -18.90 24.44
N ALA A 416 -1.91 -19.25 23.45
CA ALA A 416 -2.03 -18.50 22.19
C ALA A 416 -2.83 -17.21 22.33
N ILE A 417 -3.64 -17.08 23.39
CA ILE A 417 -4.45 -15.88 23.67
C ILE A 417 -3.68 -14.93 24.58
N ASN A 418 -2.75 -14.20 23.98
CA ASN A 418 -1.97 -13.18 24.67
C ASN A 418 -2.67 -11.81 24.65
N SER A 419 -2.08 -10.82 25.35
CA SER A 419 -2.64 -9.46 25.44
C SER A 419 -2.87 -8.81 24.07
N GLY A 420 -2.03 -9.08 23.08
CA GLY A 420 -2.19 -8.54 21.73
C GLY A 420 -3.44 -9.08 21.02
N ILE A 421 -3.65 -10.41 21.09
CA ILE A 421 -4.87 -11.02 20.51
C ILE A 421 -6.13 -10.51 21.21
N ILE A 422 -6.10 -10.35 22.54
CA ILE A 422 -7.25 -9.79 23.29
C ILE A 422 -7.56 -8.37 22.82
N ILE A 423 -6.55 -7.51 22.71
CA ILE A 423 -6.73 -6.13 22.25
C ILE A 423 -7.29 -6.12 20.82
N LEU A 424 -6.74 -6.94 19.91
CA LEU A 424 -7.25 -7.02 18.54
C LEU A 424 -8.70 -7.52 18.48
N CYS A 425 -9.07 -8.49 19.32
CA CYS A 425 -10.46 -8.93 19.42
C CYS A 425 -11.38 -7.83 19.93
N ILE A 426 -10.96 -7.04 20.94
CA ILE A 426 -11.76 -5.89 21.44
C ILE A 426 -11.93 -4.85 20.34
N ILE A 427 -10.87 -4.48 19.62
CA ILE A 427 -10.94 -3.57 18.49
C ILE A 427 -11.88 -4.12 17.42
N SER A 428 -11.79 -5.41 17.11
CA SER A 428 -12.65 -6.07 16.12
C SER A 428 -14.14 -6.03 16.50
N VAL A 429 -14.46 -6.24 17.77
CA VAL A 429 -15.84 -6.10 18.27
C VAL A 429 -16.31 -4.66 18.12
N SER A 430 -15.45 -3.68 18.44
CA SER A 430 -15.81 -2.25 18.32
C SER A 430 -16.07 -1.85 16.86
N VAL A 431 -15.38 -2.44 15.87
CA VAL A 431 -15.68 -2.21 14.45
C VAL A 431 -17.12 -2.59 14.11
N PHE A 432 -17.64 -3.67 14.68
CA PHE A 432 -19.05 -4.08 14.43
C PHE A 432 -20.08 -3.29 15.22
N ILE A 433 -19.73 -2.79 16.41
CA ILE A 433 -20.66 -2.00 17.24
C ILE A 433 -20.85 -0.58 16.68
N PHE A 434 -19.80 0.02 16.16
CA PHE A 434 -19.81 1.41 15.69
C PHE A 434 -19.97 1.55 14.16
N ARG A 435 -20.33 0.49 13.50
CA ARG A 435 -20.68 0.49 12.08
C ARG A 435 -22.14 0.97 11.93
#